data_eb4f71f5043768a1358a70bd77e6527c
#
_entry.id   eb4f71f5043768a1358a70bd77e6527c
#
_cell.length_a   1.000
_cell.length_b   1.000
_cell.length_c   1.000
_cell.angle_alpha   90.00
_cell.angle_beta   90.00
_cell.angle_gamma   90.00
#
_symmetry.space_group_name_H-M   'P 1'
#
loop_
_entity.id
_entity.type
_entity.pdbx_description
1 polymer ?
#
loop_
_entity_poly.entity_id
_entity_poly.type
_entity_poly.pdbx_seq_one_letter_code
_entity_poly.pdbx_strand_id
1 'polypeptide(L)'
;LTATISFLDKIRASSEKAILFAERKETQKMLQRVVKNRYGYTPKIINGDTPTSSDPNAGKQSRQSAIDDFQNRHGFGVIIMSPVAAGMGLNVTAANHVIHYSRHWNPAKENQATDRAYRIGQDKDVYVYYPMAVSPDFKSFDVTLDELLSRKINLASSTIFPTERIEVKPEDFEQIFNI
;
A
#
# COMPACT_ATOMS: atom_id res chain seq x y z
N LEU A 1 -11.41 2.25 -7.35
CA LEU A 1 -11.93 2.61 -6.03
C LEU A 1 -12.98 1.60 -5.53
N THR A 2 -13.92 1.17 -6.37
CA THR A 2 -15.00 0.23 -5.98
C THR A 2 -14.47 -1.07 -5.38
N ALA A 3 -13.49 -1.71 -6.02
CA ALA A 3 -12.85 -2.92 -5.49
C ALA A 3 -12.22 -2.69 -4.11
N THR A 4 -11.50 -1.56 -3.94
CA THR A 4 -10.90 -1.17 -2.66
C THR A 4 -11.94 -1.05 -1.55
N ILE A 5 -13.08 -0.41 -1.85
CA ILE A 5 -14.19 -0.29 -0.90
C ILE A 5 -14.75 -1.66 -0.55
N SER A 6 -14.95 -2.53 -1.54
CA SER A 6 -15.44 -3.90 -1.32
C SER A 6 -14.50 -4.70 -0.40
N PHE A 7 -13.17 -4.57 -0.57
CA PHE A 7 -12.21 -5.19 0.34
C PHE A 7 -12.33 -4.61 1.75
N LEU A 8 -12.37 -3.29 1.89
CA LEU A 8 -12.50 -2.64 3.20
C LEU A 8 -13.80 -2.99 3.92
N ASP A 9 -14.91 -3.18 3.20
CA ASP A 9 -16.18 -3.63 3.78
C ASP A 9 -16.06 -5.06 4.36
N LYS A 10 -15.39 -5.97 3.65
CA LYS A 10 -15.11 -7.33 4.14
C LYS A 10 -14.20 -7.31 5.37
N ILE A 11 -13.11 -6.52 5.33
CA ILE A 11 -12.17 -6.36 6.44
C ILE A 11 -12.89 -5.79 7.67
N ARG A 12 -13.81 -4.84 7.46
CA ARG A 12 -14.64 -4.30 8.54
C ARG A 12 -15.56 -5.37 9.14
N ALA A 13 -16.18 -6.20 8.32
CA ALA A 13 -17.06 -7.27 8.80
C ALA A 13 -16.31 -8.26 9.69
N SER A 14 -15.03 -8.51 9.42
CA SER A 14 -14.16 -9.35 10.24
C SER A 14 -13.52 -8.60 11.42
N SER A 15 -13.82 -7.30 11.61
CA SER A 15 -13.19 -6.45 12.64
C SER A 15 -11.66 -6.41 12.56
N GLU A 16 -11.10 -6.53 11.37
CA GLU A 16 -9.66 -6.57 11.11
C GLU A 16 -9.11 -5.22 10.65
N LYS A 17 -7.81 -5.12 10.46
CA LYS A 17 -7.13 -3.87 10.13
C LYS A 17 -6.39 -3.96 8.80
N ALA A 18 -6.34 -2.81 8.09
CA ALA A 18 -5.71 -2.72 6.79
C ALA A 18 -4.69 -1.58 6.70
N ILE A 19 -3.62 -1.82 5.95
CA ILE A 19 -2.74 -0.78 5.42
C ILE A 19 -3.17 -0.50 3.99
N LEU A 20 -3.41 0.78 3.67
CA LEU A 20 -3.64 1.26 2.31
C LEU A 20 -2.37 1.96 1.81
N PHE A 21 -1.69 1.38 0.83
CA PHE A 21 -0.55 2.03 0.18
C PHE A 21 -1.00 2.84 -1.04
N ALA A 22 -0.61 4.12 -1.04
CA ALA A 22 -0.79 5.01 -2.18
C ALA A 22 0.40 5.97 -2.26
N GLU A 23 0.96 6.16 -3.46
CA GLU A 23 2.16 6.94 -3.67
C GLU A 23 1.87 8.45 -3.61
N ARG A 24 0.83 8.91 -4.33
CA ARG A 24 0.50 10.33 -4.48
C ARG A 24 -0.26 10.86 -3.27
N LYS A 25 0.15 12.02 -2.76
CA LYS A 25 -0.49 12.68 -1.61
C LYS A 25 -1.98 13.01 -1.86
N GLU A 26 -2.34 13.37 -3.07
CA GLU A 26 -3.72 13.63 -3.48
C GLU A 26 -4.58 12.37 -3.35
N THR A 27 -4.05 11.23 -3.79
CA THR A 27 -4.70 9.92 -3.66
C THR A 27 -4.85 9.52 -2.20
N GLN A 28 -3.83 9.75 -1.36
CA GLN A 28 -3.91 9.51 0.08
C GLN A 28 -5.03 10.33 0.74
N LYS A 29 -5.12 11.62 0.39
CA LYS A 29 -6.19 12.51 0.89
C LYS A 29 -7.57 12.10 0.38
N MET A 30 -7.67 11.68 -0.88
CA MET A 30 -8.92 11.14 -1.44
C MET A 30 -9.36 9.89 -0.66
N LEU A 31 -8.48 8.91 -0.48
CA LEU A 31 -8.75 7.70 0.27
C LEU A 31 -9.13 7.99 1.73
N GLN A 32 -8.46 8.96 2.36
CA GLN A 32 -8.80 9.40 3.71
C GLN A 32 -10.23 9.91 3.80
N ARG A 33 -10.68 10.73 2.83
CA ARG A 33 -12.05 11.24 2.76
C ARG A 33 -13.06 10.10 2.55
N VAL A 34 -12.74 9.15 1.67
CA VAL A 34 -13.59 7.99 1.39
C VAL A 34 -13.78 7.15 2.66
N VAL A 35 -12.69 6.84 3.36
CA VAL A 35 -12.75 6.08 4.62
C VAL A 35 -13.53 6.85 5.68
N LYS A 36 -13.27 8.16 5.82
CA LYS A 36 -14.00 9.02 6.77
C LYS A 36 -15.50 9.01 6.51
N ASN A 37 -15.89 9.22 5.26
CA ASN A 37 -17.33 9.33 4.91
C ASN A 37 -18.06 7.99 5.05
N ARG A 38 -17.38 6.87 4.75
CA ARG A 38 -18.02 5.55 4.77
C ARG A 38 -18.02 4.89 6.16
N TYR A 39 -16.94 5.08 6.93
CA TYR A 39 -16.74 4.34 8.18
C TYR A 39 -16.76 5.24 9.43
N GLY A 40 -16.92 6.54 9.27
CA GLY A 40 -17.14 7.47 10.37
C GLY A 40 -15.89 7.88 11.16
N TYR A 41 -14.68 7.52 10.69
CA TYR A 41 -13.43 7.97 11.32
C TYR A 41 -12.36 8.38 10.29
N THR A 42 -11.44 9.24 10.70
CA THR A 42 -10.39 9.75 9.83
C THR A 42 -9.11 8.91 10.02
N PRO A 43 -8.73 8.10 9.04
CA PRO A 43 -7.48 7.33 9.12
C PRO A 43 -6.27 8.27 9.11
N LYS A 44 -5.21 7.87 9.81
CA LYS A 44 -3.93 8.60 9.75
C LYS A 44 -3.25 8.37 8.41
N ILE A 45 -2.54 9.40 7.93
CA ILE A 45 -1.69 9.32 6.74
C ILE A 45 -0.24 9.41 7.19
N ILE A 46 0.60 8.47 6.76
CA ILE A 46 2.05 8.46 6.97
C ILE A 46 2.74 8.57 5.62
N ASN A 47 3.42 9.68 5.40
CA ASN A 47 4.20 9.94 4.17
C ASN A 47 5.46 10.77 4.48
N GLY A 48 6.10 11.33 3.46
CA GLY A 48 7.30 12.15 3.61
C GLY A 48 7.11 13.38 4.49
N ASP A 49 5.90 13.92 4.58
CA ASP A 49 5.60 15.12 5.40
C ASP A 49 5.33 14.78 6.87
N THR A 50 5.18 13.50 7.20
CA THR A 50 4.94 13.07 8.58
C THR A 50 6.26 13.05 9.33
N PRO A 51 6.41 13.80 10.42
CA PRO A 51 7.66 13.89 11.17
C PRO A 51 8.04 12.55 11.80
N THR A 52 9.34 12.31 11.96
CA THR A 52 9.89 11.12 12.62
C THR A 52 9.76 11.19 14.14
N SER A 53 9.88 12.39 14.71
CA SER A 53 9.72 12.66 16.14
C SER A 53 8.47 13.53 16.38
N SER A 54 7.83 13.38 17.53
CA SER A 54 6.77 14.28 17.96
C SER A 54 7.37 15.63 18.32
N ASP A 55 6.86 16.68 17.71
CA ASP A 55 7.12 18.06 18.13
C ASP A 55 5.87 18.59 18.83
N PRO A 56 5.90 18.77 20.17
CA PRO A 56 4.75 19.27 20.92
C PRO A 56 4.29 20.66 20.45
N ASN A 57 5.21 21.47 19.90
CA ASN A 57 4.93 22.84 19.47
C ASN A 57 4.38 22.91 18.03
N ALA A 58 4.64 21.90 17.20
CA ALA A 58 4.18 21.87 15.80
C ALA A 58 2.76 21.27 15.65
N GLY A 59 2.16 20.70 16.70
CA GLY A 59 0.84 20.05 16.64
C GLY A 59 0.77 18.87 15.68
N LYS A 60 1.92 18.38 15.20
CA LYS A 60 2.02 17.25 14.27
C LYS A 60 2.40 15.97 15.00
N GLN A 61 1.58 14.96 14.80
CA GLN A 61 1.82 13.63 15.33
C GLN A 61 3.00 12.98 14.60
N SER A 62 3.90 12.31 15.35
CA SER A 62 4.98 11.53 14.74
C SER A 62 4.45 10.27 14.03
N ARG A 63 5.30 9.71 13.16
CA ARG A 63 4.99 8.42 12.49
C ARG A 63 4.72 7.32 13.50
N GLN A 64 5.56 7.20 14.54
CA GLN A 64 5.40 6.18 15.57
C GLN A 64 4.09 6.36 16.33
N SER A 65 3.78 7.57 16.78
CA SER A 65 2.53 7.84 17.50
C SER A 65 1.29 7.56 16.63
N ALA A 66 1.35 7.83 15.32
CA ALA A 66 0.26 7.49 14.41
C ALA A 66 0.07 5.97 14.24
N ILE A 67 1.17 5.22 14.27
CA ILE A 67 1.14 3.74 14.24
C ILE A 67 0.60 3.19 15.55
N ASP A 68 1.05 3.72 16.68
CA ASP A 68 0.60 3.28 18.01
C ASP A 68 -0.92 3.51 18.18
N ASP A 69 -1.43 4.66 17.76
CA ASP A 69 -2.87 4.93 17.73
C ASP A 69 -3.63 3.93 16.87
N PHE A 70 -3.08 3.58 15.71
CA PHE A 70 -3.67 2.61 14.81
C PHE A 70 -3.63 1.19 15.41
N GLN A 71 -2.51 0.79 16.01
CA GLN A 71 -2.33 -0.53 16.61
C GLN A 71 -3.24 -0.71 17.84
N ASN A 72 -3.36 0.31 18.67
CA ASN A 72 -4.18 0.29 19.89
C ASN A 72 -5.68 0.46 19.62
N ARG A 73 -6.07 0.81 18.40
CA ARG A 73 -7.49 0.92 18.03
C ARG A 73 -8.16 -0.45 18.11
N HIS A 74 -9.29 -0.57 18.81
CA HIS A 74 -10.09 -1.79 18.81
C HIS A 74 -10.87 -1.96 17.51
N GLY A 75 -10.95 -3.22 17.04
CA GLY A 75 -11.71 -3.61 15.86
C GLY A 75 -11.13 -3.08 14.54
N PHE A 76 -12.02 -2.77 13.61
CA PHE A 76 -11.65 -2.32 12.27
C PHE A 76 -10.83 -1.02 12.29
N GLY A 77 -9.77 -1.01 11.51
CA GLY A 77 -8.92 0.15 11.34
C GLY A 77 -8.25 0.19 9.96
N VAL A 78 -7.99 1.39 9.49
CA VAL A 78 -7.21 1.64 8.26
C VAL A 78 -6.14 2.68 8.55
N ILE A 79 -4.93 2.41 8.11
CA ILE A 79 -3.84 3.39 8.04
C ILE A 79 -3.44 3.58 6.58
N ILE A 80 -3.19 4.81 6.17
CA ILE A 80 -2.79 5.14 4.80
C ILE A 80 -1.30 5.49 4.81
N MET A 81 -0.52 4.85 3.94
CA MET A 81 0.92 5.05 3.92
C MET A 81 1.45 5.25 2.50
N SER A 82 2.52 6.04 2.36
CA SER A 82 3.32 5.96 1.14
C SER A 82 4.28 4.77 1.22
N PRO A 83 4.54 4.06 0.09
CA PRO A 83 5.52 2.95 0.07
C PRO A 83 6.90 3.39 0.56
N VAL A 84 7.32 4.61 0.22
CA VAL A 84 8.62 5.17 0.67
C VAL A 84 8.68 5.35 2.18
N ALA A 85 7.61 5.86 2.81
CA ALA A 85 7.56 6.02 4.27
C ALA A 85 7.60 4.66 4.99
N ALA A 86 7.02 3.63 4.39
CA ALA A 86 7.11 2.27 4.89
C ALA A 86 8.56 1.76 4.91
N GLY A 87 9.43 2.17 3.98
CA GLY A 87 10.85 1.80 3.94
C GLY A 87 11.66 2.16 5.20
N MET A 88 11.15 3.03 6.06
CA MET A 88 11.87 3.55 7.24
C MET A 88 11.77 2.68 8.51
N GLY A 89 11.59 1.38 8.40
CA GLY A 89 11.67 0.45 9.56
C GLY A 89 10.44 0.40 10.46
N LEU A 90 9.32 1.02 10.06
CA LEU A 90 8.07 1.03 10.83
C LEU A 90 7.45 -0.38 10.91
N ASN A 91 6.96 -0.77 12.07
CA ASN A 91 6.23 -2.03 12.29
C ASN A 91 4.75 -1.74 12.42
N VAL A 92 3.92 -2.42 11.62
CA VAL A 92 2.46 -2.25 11.60
C VAL A 92 1.77 -3.61 11.70
N THR A 93 2.19 -4.40 12.69
CA THR A 93 1.77 -5.80 12.85
C THR A 93 0.31 -5.99 13.26
N ALA A 94 -0.36 -4.94 13.72
CA ALA A 94 -1.80 -5.02 13.98
C ALA A 94 -2.65 -5.13 12.69
N ALA A 95 -2.09 -4.83 11.51
CA ALA A 95 -2.76 -5.00 10.24
C ALA A 95 -2.39 -6.36 9.61
N ASN A 96 -3.39 -7.12 9.24
CA ASN A 96 -3.24 -8.36 8.48
C ASN A 96 -3.77 -8.25 7.04
N HIS A 97 -4.18 -7.06 6.62
CA HIS A 97 -4.55 -6.77 5.24
C HIS A 97 -3.71 -5.63 4.69
N VAL A 98 -3.14 -5.83 3.50
CA VAL A 98 -2.35 -4.85 2.77
C VAL A 98 -3.00 -4.60 1.42
N ILE A 99 -3.37 -3.36 1.13
CA ILE A 99 -3.98 -2.98 -0.14
C ILE A 99 -3.05 -1.99 -0.84
N HIS A 100 -2.43 -2.40 -1.92
CA HIS A 100 -1.66 -1.53 -2.80
C HIS A 100 -2.64 -0.85 -3.77
N TYR A 101 -3.18 0.32 -3.38
CA TYR A 101 -4.14 1.07 -4.20
C TYR A 101 -3.57 1.47 -5.56
N SER A 102 -2.29 1.77 -5.61
CA SER A 102 -1.50 1.89 -6.83
C SER A 102 -0.27 0.99 -6.75
N ARG A 103 0.02 0.27 -7.85
CA ARG A 103 1.23 -0.54 -7.96
C ARG A 103 2.48 0.35 -7.96
N HIS A 104 3.54 -0.12 -7.32
CA HIS A 104 4.85 0.51 -7.42
C HIS A 104 5.62 -0.11 -8.61
N TRP A 105 6.31 0.73 -9.39
CA TRP A 105 7.07 0.30 -10.56
C TRP A 105 8.26 -0.62 -10.22
N ASN A 106 8.70 -0.61 -8.97
CA ASN A 106 9.70 -1.51 -8.45
C ASN A 106 9.05 -2.51 -7.47
N PRO A 107 8.99 -3.82 -7.83
CA PRO A 107 8.35 -4.83 -6.98
C PRO A 107 9.08 -5.05 -5.64
N ALA A 108 10.39 -4.80 -5.55
CA ALA A 108 11.11 -4.92 -4.28
C ALA A 108 10.64 -3.86 -3.26
N LYS A 109 10.31 -2.65 -3.71
CA LYS A 109 9.73 -1.61 -2.85
C LYS A 109 8.30 -1.94 -2.42
N GLU A 110 7.51 -2.57 -3.31
CA GLU A 110 6.18 -3.08 -2.97
C GLU A 110 6.25 -4.17 -1.90
N ASN A 111 7.14 -5.14 -2.07
CA ASN A 111 7.39 -6.20 -1.10
C ASN A 111 7.88 -5.63 0.24
N GLN A 112 8.84 -4.69 0.22
CA GLN A 112 9.32 -4.02 1.41
C GLN A 112 8.20 -3.28 2.16
N ALA A 113 7.23 -2.70 1.44
CA ALA A 113 6.06 -2.08 2.05
C ALA A 113 5.13 -3.14 2.67
N THR A 114 4.89 -4.25 1.99
CA THR A 114 4.09 -5.39 2.49
C THR A 114 4.70 -5.99 3.75
N ASP A 115 6.03 -6.09 3.84
CA ASP A 115 6.77 -6.61 4.99
C ASP A 115 6.58 -5.78 6.29
N ARG A 116 5.89 -4.64 6.22
CA ARG A 116 5.50 -3.87 7.41
C ARG A 116 4.37 -4.55 8.19
N ALA A 117 3.52 -5.29 7.49
CA ALA A 117 2.47 -6.11 8.09
C ALA A 117 2.98 -7.56 8.35
N TYR A 118 3.76 -8.10 7.42
CA TYR A 118 4.33 -9.45 7.52
C TYR A 118 5.68 -9.40 8.26
N ARG A 119 5.63 -9.42 9.58
CA ARG A 119 6.83 -9.32 10.43
C ARG A 119 6.66 -10.09 11.73
N ILE A 120 7.77 -10.30 12.45
CA ILE A 120 7.76 -10.91 13.81
C ILE A 120 6.76 -10.15 14.68
N GLY A 121 5.81 -10.89 15.27
CA GLY A 121 4.68 -10.37 16.04
C GLY A 121 3.36 -10.28 15.25
N GLN A 122 3.34 -10.74 13.99
CA GLN A 122 2.10 -10.96 13.24
C GLN A 122 1.64 -12.42 13.45
N ASP A 123 0.50 -12.59 14.14
CA ASP A 123 -0.04 -13.91 14.48
C ASP A 123 -1.13 -14.37 13.49
N LYS A 124 -1.44 -13.55 12.47
CA LYS A 124 -2.47 -13.82 11.47
C LYS A 124 -1.88 -13.96 10.07
N ASP A 125 -2.60 -14.67 9.22
CA ASP A 125 -2.32 -14.67 7.78
C ASP A 125 -2.42 -13.25 7.22
N VAL A 126 -1.44 -12.85 6.42
CA VAL A 126 -1.41 -11.55 5.76
C VAL A 126 -1.97 -11.67 4.35
N TYR A 127 -3.03 -10.93 4.08
CA TYR A 127 -3.69 -10.85 2.78
C TYR A 127 -3.24 -9.60 2.03
N VAL A 128 -2.76 -9.78 0.80
CA VAL A 128 -2.29 -8.68 -0.05
C VAL A 128 -3.22 -8.52 -1.25
N TYR A 129 -3.66 -7.30 -1.51
CA TYR A 129 -4.61 -6.97 -2.56
C TYR A 129 -4.03 -5.93 -3.52
N TYR A 130 -4.23 -6.18 -4.80
CA TYR A 130 -3.85 -5.30 -5.90
C TYR A 130 -5.11 -4.95 -6.72
N PRO A 131 -5.91 -3.93 -6.31
CA PRO A 131 -7.07 -3.51 -7.08
C PRO A 131 -6.62 -2.93 -8.43
N MET A 132 -7.13 -3.48 -9.52
CA MET A 132 -6.82 -3.04 -10.87
C MET A 132 -8.07 -2.49 -11.55
N ALA A 133 -7.93 -1.45 -12.36
CA ALA A 133 -8.95 -1.01 -13.30
C ALA A 133 -8.95 -1.94 -14.51
N VAL A 134 -10.08 -2.55 -14.82
CA VAL A 134 -10.24 -3.45 -15.98
C VAL A 134 -11.29 -2.86 -16.91
N SER A 135 -11.02 -2.86 -18.21
CA SER A 135 -11.98 -2.50 -19.26
C SER A 135 -12.26 -3.73 -20.14
N PRO A 136 -13.51 -3.95 -20.58
CA PRO A 136 -13.80 -4.99 -21.56
C PRO A 136 -13.27 -4.64 -22.97
N ASP A 137 -13.10 -3.35 -23.28
CA ASP A 137 -12.81 -2.85 -24.61
C ASP A 137 -11.32 -2.66 -24.91
N PHE A 138 -10.49 -2.51 -23.87
CA PHE A 138 -9.05 -2.31 -24.02
C PHE A 138 -8.29 -2.79 -22.79
N LYS A 139 -7.01 -3.09 -22.99
CA LYS A 139 -6.10 -3.43 -21.90
C LYS A 139 -5.71 -2.16 -21.14
N SER A 140 -6.11 -2.10 -19.88
CA SER A 140 -5.83 -0.94 -19.05
C SER A 140 -4.35 -0.85 -18.67
N PHE A 141 -3.91 0.35 -18.27
CA PHE A 141 -2.56 0.58 -17.74
C PHE A 141 -2.27 -0.32 -16.54
N ASP A 142 -3.22 -0.49 -15.62
CA ASP A 142 -3.03 -1.31 -14.42
C ASP A 142 -2.77 -2.77 -14.77
N VAL A 143 -3.52 -3.33 -15.72
CA VAL A 143 -3.32 -4.72 -16.21
C VAL A 143 -1.97 -4.85 -16.90
N THR A 144 -1.59 -3.89 -17.73
CA THR A 144 -0.31 -3.89 -18.43
C THR A 144 0.86 -3.82 -17.45
N LEU A 145 0.77 -2.94 -16.44
CA LEU A 145 1.79 -2.82 -15.41
C LEU A 145 1.91 -4.10 -14.58
N ASP A 146 0.80 -4.73 -14.22
CA ASP A 146 0.79 -5.98 -13.46
C ASP A 146 1.49 -7.13 -14.21
N GLU A 147 1.21 -7.25 -15.50
CA GLU A 147 1.87 -8.24 -16.35
C GLU A 147 3.38 -7.98 -16.50
N LEU A 148 3.78 -6.71 -16.68
CA LEU A 148 5.19 -6.32 -16.76
C LEU A 148 5.93 -6.66 -15.47
N LEU A 149 5.36 -6.32 -14.32
CA LEU A 149 5.93 -6.62 -13.01
C LEU A 149 6.05 -8.13 -12.82
N SER A 150 5.01 -8.89 -13.12
CA SER A 150 4.99 -10.36 -13.02
C SER A 150 6.04 -11.00 -13.91
N ARG A 151 6.17 -10.54 -15.16
CA ARG A 151 7.21 -11.01 -16.10
C ARG A 151 8.61 -10.73 -15.56
N LYS A 152 8.86 -9.53 -15.06
CA LYS A 152 10.17 -9.15 -14.51
C LYS A 152 10.51 -9.94 -13.24
N ILE A 153 9.55 -10.18 -12.36
CA ILE A 153 9.73 -11.02 -11.17
C ILE A 153 10.11 -12.46 -11.57
N ASN A 154 9.39 -13.05 -12.55
CA ASN A 154 9.66 -14.40 -13.02
C ASN A 154 11.05 -14.52 -13.68
N LEU A 155 11.46 -13.53 -14.47
CA LEU A 155 12.79 -13.48 -15.05
C LEU A 155 13.88 -13.39 -13.98
N ALA A 156 13.66 -12.59 -12.93
CA ALA A 156 14.62 -12.47 -11.84
C ALA A 156 14.72 -13.73 -10.98
N SER A 157 13.62 -14.43 -10.76
CA SER A 157 13.63 -15.70 -10.02
C SER A 157 14.31 -16.84 -10.78
N SER A 158 14.33 -16.76 -12.11
CA SER A 158 15.04 -17.73 -12.99
C SER A 158 16.52 -17.38 -13.22
N THR A 159 16.95 -16.19 -12.84
CA THR A 159 18.33 -15.71 -13.02
C THR A 159 18.80 -15.18 -11.65
N ILE A 160 20.08 -15.43 -11.29
CA ILE A 160 20.67 -14.98 -10.00
C ILE A 160 20.89 -13.46 -10.00
N PHE A 161 19.83 -12.69 -10.27
CA PHE A 161 19.87 -11.24 -10.18
C PHE A 161 19.12 -10.74 -8.92
N PRO A 162 19.69 -9.78 -8.16
CA PRO A 162 18.99 -9.18 -7.02
C PRO A 162 17.70 -8.49 -7.46
N THR A 163 16.59 -8.84 -6.84
CA THR A 163 15.26 -8.25 -7.10
C THR A 163 15.22 -6.72 -6.90
N GLU A 164 16.15 -6.16 -6.14
CA GLU A 164 16.28 -4.71 -5.92
C GLU A 164 16.55 -3.90 -7.19
N ARG A 165 17.07 -4.53 -8.25
CA ARG A 165 17.34 -3.88 -9.55
C ARG A 165 16.21 -3.99 -10.56
N ILE A 166 15.10 -4.63 -10.17
CA ILE A 166 13.96 -4.81 -11.04
C ILE A 166 13.06 -3.59 -10.93
N GLU A 167 13.02 -2.79 -11.97
CA GLU A 167 12.14 -1.63 -12.10
C GLU A 167 11.50 -1.63 -13.48
N VAL A 168 10.20 -1.36 -13.56
CA VAL A 168 9.52 -1.12 -14.84
C VAL A 168 9.82 0.30 -15.26
N LYS A 169 10.34 0.47 -16.48
CA LYS A 169 10.69 1.76 -17.06
C LYS A 169 9.66 2.16 -18.12
N PRO A 170 9.56 3.46 -18.45
CA PRO A 170 8.68 3.91 -19.54
C PRO A 170 8.90 3.15 -20.84
N GLU A 171 10.15 2.82 -21.19
CA GLU A 171 10.53 2.09 -22.40
C GLU A 171 9.94 0.66 -22.46
N ASP A 172 9.67 0.04 -21.31
CA ASP A 172 9.02 -1.28 -21.23
C ASP A 172 7.57 -1.23 -21.74
N PHE A 173 6.90 -0.07 -21.62
CA PHE A 173 5.55 0.15 -22.15
C PHE A 173 5.57 0.41 -23.67
N GLU A 174 6.56 1.12 -24.18
CA GLU A 174 6.70 1.40 -25.61
C GLU A 174 6.75 0.10 -26.42
N GLN A 175 7.46 -0.91 -25.93
CA GLN A 175 7.54 -2.24 -26.57
C GLN A 175 6.18 -2.97 -26.62
N ILE A 176 5.25 -2.68 -25.71
CA ILE A 176 3.94 -3.34 -25.65
C ILE A 176 2.90 -2.62 -26.50
N PHE A 177 2.98 -1.29 -26.55
CA PHE A 177 2.00 -0.47 -27.28
C PHE A 177 2.43 -0.16 -28.70
N ASN A 178 3.62 -0.60 -29.16
CA ASN A 178 4.18 -0.31 -30.48
C ASN A 178 4.17 1.19 -30.83
N ILE A 179 4.49 2.05 -29.85
CA ILE A 179 4.59 3.50 -30.04
C ILE A 179 6.04 3.86 -30.37
#